data_36a86ff43b9512137c39c4eee2a2e5a1
#
_entry.id   36a86ff43b9512137c39c4eee2a2e5a1
#
_cell.length_a   1.000
_cell.length_b   1.000
_cell.length_c   1.000
_cell.angle_alpha   90.00
_cell.angle_beta   90.00
_cell.angle_gamma   90.00
#
_symmetry.space_group_name_H-M   'P 1'
#
loop_
_entity.id
_entity.type
_entity.pdbx_description
1 polymer ?
#
loop_
_entity_poly.entity_id
_entity_poly.type
_entity_poly.pdbx_seq_one_letter_code
_entity_poly.pdbx_strand_id
1 'polypeptide(L)'
;MRSIGYIIVLFLIAATYASEWTNSATIAFANKAGNTNISSFSGNLASSNKGDFKLVGKLLTDSEFSFSANHSQSMQNDTSLIEHKGAIILVFDYHANQKFSPFIFTGWSYDSLAGVDSRANLGVGGKYRFTDYSSISAAILIEKQTYTGETTELLNRISIRPKYKRLYDNGSSINWIIFHQPSISDWNDYLIKSELSASLQTSVQWLAFTCTGVYDYNSKPPANVKHADLDLTIGITISF
;
A
#
# COMPACT_ATOMS: atom_id res chain seq x y z
N MET A 1 -4.60 2.63 21.49
CA MET A 1 -5.32 3.71 20.78
C MET A 1 -4.71 5.12 20.91
N ARG A 2 -4.12 5.55 22.04
CA ARG A 2 -3.53 6.92 22.16
C ARG A 2 -2.31 7.16 21.26
N SER A 3 -1.49 6.18 20.99
CA SER A 3 -0.23 6.31 20.20
C SER A 3 -0.45 6.56 18.70
N ILE A 4 -1.51 6.00 18.10
CA ILE A 4 -1.81 6.15 16.66
C ILE A 4 -2.26 7.58 16.36
N GLY A 5 -3.04 8.20 17.27
CA GLY A 5 -3.46 9.60 17.12
C GLY A 5 -2.28 10.57 17.06
N TYR A 6 -1.22 10.34 17.84
CA TYR A 6 -0.02 11.20 17.82
C TYR A 6 0.79 11.07 16.55
N ILE A 7 0.87 9.88 15.97
CA ILE A 7 1.58 9.64 14.69
C ILE A 7 0.85 10.35 13.55
N ILE A 8 -0.46 10.25 13.49
CA ILE A 8 -1.28 10.95 12.48
C ILE A 8 -1.13 12.48 12.62
N VAL A 9 -1.20 13.03 13.84
CA VAL A 9 -1.05 14.46 14.08
C VAL A 9 0.36 14.95 13.76
N LEU A 10 1.41 14.22 14.13
CA LEU A 10 2.80 14.55 13.78
C LEU A 10 3.04 14.53 12.28
N PHE A 11 2.46 13.56 11.56
CA PHE A 11 2.57 13.47 10.10
C PHE A 11 1.84 14.63 9.41
N LEU A 12 0.65 14.98 9.86
CA LEU A 12 -0.12 16.13 9.37
C LEU A 12 0.64 17.45 9.57
N ILE A 13 1.29 17.64 10.74
CA ILE A 13 2.09 18.82 11.02
C ILE A 13 3.35 18.87 10.14
N ALA A 14 4.04 17.74 9.94
CA ALA A 14 5.23 17.68 9.09
C ALA A 14 4.89 17.96 7.61
N ALA A 15 3.74 17.50 7.12
CA ALA A 15 3.28 17.69 5.74
C ALA A 15 2.95 19.17 5.41
N THR A 16 2.54 19.98 6.41
CA THR A 16 2.21 21.39 6.19
C THR A 16 3.43 22.30 5.95
N TYR A 17 4.64 21.85 6.26
CA TYR A 17 5.87 22.63 6.08
C TYR A 17 6.62 22.36 4.78
N ALA A 18 6.21 21.37 3.96
CA ALA A 18 6.89 20.99 2.72
C ALA A 18 6.12 21.52 1.51
N SER A 19 6.66 22.51 0.82
CA SER A 19 5.98 23.26 -0.27
C SER A 19 5.77 22.47 -1.58
N GLU A 20 6.21 21.21 -1.67
CA GLU A 20 6.16 20.40 -2.91
C GLU A 20 5.58 19.00 -2.68
N TRP A 21 5.00 18.75 -1.51
CA TRP A 21 4.40 17.46 -1.17
C TRP A 21 2.93 17.39 -1.57
N THR A 22 2.55 16.30 -2.22
CA THR A 22 1.14 15.93 -2.42
C THR A 22 0.77 14.92 -1.37
N ASN A 23 -0.22 15.26 -0.54
CA ASN A 23 -0.64 14.44 0.59
C ASN A 23 -2.10 14.04 0.45
N SER A 24 -2.43 12.86 0.94
CA SER A 24 -3.82 12.41 1.06
C SER A 24 -4.02 11.54 2.28
N ALA A 25 -5.18 11.64 2.88
CA ALA A 25 -5.64 10.78 3.95
C ALA A 25 -7.00 10.19 3.57
N THR A 26 -7.14 8.88 3.68
CA THR A 26 -8.41 8.18 3.47
C THR A 26 -8.85 7.56 4.78
N ILE A 27 -10.10 7.75 5.15
CA ILE A 27 -10.71 7.15 6.32
C ILE A 27 -11.99 6.44 5.87
N ALA A 28 -12.17 5.21 6.29
CA ALA A 28 -13.39 4.46 6.04
C ALA A 28 -13.90 3.79 7.31
N PHE A 29 -15.21 3.79 7.46
CA PHE A 29 -15.93 3.13 8.53
C PHE A 29 -17.02 2.26 7.91
N ALA A 30 -17.21 1.07 8.46
CA ALA A 30 -18.35 0.23 8.15
C ALA A 30 -18.93 -0.33 9.46
N ASN A 31 -20.25 -0.38 9.52
CA ASN A 31 -20.96 -1.03 10.63
C ASN A 31 -22.06 -1.91 10.05
N LYS A 32 -22.08 -3.17 10.45
CA LYS A 32 -23.13 -4.13 10.14
C LYS A 32 -23.79 -4.54 11.45
N ALA A 33 -25.09 -4.31 11.56
CA ALA A 33 -25.90 -4.71 12.71
C ALA A 33 -26.89 -5.81 12.30
N GLY A 34 -27.19 -6.72 13.21
CA GLY A 34 -28.14 -7.83 13.00
C GLY A 34 -27.78 -9.05 13.85
N ASN A 35 -27.91 -10.24 13.29
CA ASN A 35 -27.50 -11.48 13.98
C ASN A 35 -25.99 -11.49 14.32
N THR A 36 -25.19 -10.71 13.60
CA THR A 36 -23.78 -10.49 13.86
C THR A 36 -23.50 -9.00 13.68
N ASN A 37 -22.96 -8.37 14.72
CA ASN A 37 -22.51 -6.98 14.63
C ASN A 37 -21.05 -6.96 14.22
N ILE A 38 -20.71 -6.19 13.19
CA ILE A 38 -19.32 -5.97 12.74
C ILE A 38 -19.08 -4.48 12.68
N SER A 39 -18.05 -4.03 13.38
CA SER A 39 -17.55 -2.66 13.33
C SER A 39 -16.17 -2.66 12.68
N SER A 40 -15.99 -1.92 11.59
CA SER A 40 -14.74 -1.83 10.85
C SER A 40 -14.23 -0.40 10.79
N PHE A 41 -12.93 -0.25 10.94
CA PHE A 41 -12.22 1.00 10.73
C PHE A 41 -11.01 0.77 9.85
N SER A 42 -10.81 1.61 8.85
CA SER A 42 -9.56 1.65 8.09
C SER A 42 -9.09 3.07 7.86
N GLY A 43 -7.77 3.24 7.83
CA GLY A 43 -7.12 4.51 7.54
C GLY A 43 -5.94 4.28 6.59
N ASN A 44 -5.77 5.21 5.64
CA ASN A 44 -4.62 5.24 4.74
C ASN A 44 -4.08 6.67 4.70
N LEU A 45 -2.75 6.79 4.75
CA LEU A 45 -2.01 8.02 4.54
C LEU A 45 -1.09 7.82 3.36
N ALA A 46 -1.08 8.74 2.42
CA ALA A 46 -0.13 8.72 1.32
C ALA A 46 0.48 10.12 1.15
N SER A 47 1.76 10.14 0.82
CA SER A 47 2.51 11.35 0.58
C SER A 47 3.51 11.11 -0.53
N SER A 48 3.66 12.06 -1.44
CA SER A 48 4.70 12.00 -2.47
C SER A 48 5.27 13.37 -2.73
N ASN A 49 6.57 13.39 -3.04
CA ASN A 49 7.29 14.55 -3.49
C ASN A 49 7.96 14.23 -4.83
N LYS A 50 7.78 15.08 -5.83
CA LYS A 50 8.40 14.95 -7.16
C LYS A 50 9.31 16.13 -7.41
N GLY A 51 10.46 15.86 -8.01
CA GLY A 51 11.39 16.91 -8.38
C GLY A 51 12.84 16.45 -8.35
N ASP A 52 13.69 17.42 -8.12
CA ASP A 52 15.14 17.22 -8.06
C ASP A 52 15.57 17.06 -6.59
N PHE A 53 16.16 15.92 -6.28
CA PHE A 53 16.67 15.63 -4.94
C PHE A 53 18.19 15.73 -4.89
N LYS A 54 18.72 16.38 -3.86
CA LYS A 54 20.17 16.43 -3.63
C LYS A 54 20.56 15.35 -2.61
N LEU A 55 21.28 14.33 -3.08
CA LEU A 55 21.75 13.23 -2.22
C LEU A 55 23.27 13.15 -2.28
N VAL A 56 23.94 13.30 -1.12
CA VAL A 56 25.41 13.21 -0.98
C VAL A 56 26.15 14.03 -2.07
N GLY A 57 25.70 15.28 -2.30
CA GLY A 57 26.31 16.18 -3.27
C GLY A 57 25.94 15.95 -4.75
N LYS A 58 25.23 14.85 -5.07
CA LYS A 58 24.68 14.60 -6.40
C LYS A 58 23.26 15.10 -6.51
N LEU A 59 22.94 15.75 -7.64
CA LEU A 59 21.58 16.12 -7.99
C LEU A 59 20.93 14.93 -8.71
N LEU A 60 19.87 14.39 -8.12
CA LEU A 60 19.01 13.34 -8.68
C LEU A 60 17.81 14.05 -9.32
N THR A 61 17.89 14.28 -10.61
CA THR A 61 16.85 15.01 -11.35
C THR A 61 15.64 14.11 -11.64
N ASP A 62 14.46 14.73 -11.74
CA ASP A 62 13.22 14.07 -12.14
C ASP A 62 12.90 12.83 -11.28
N SER A 63 13.08 12.94 -9.97
CA SER A 63 12.88 11.83 -9.04
C SER A 63 11.56 11.95 -8.30
N GLU A 64 11.05 10.83 -7.76
CA GLU A 64 9.87 10.80 -6.92
C GLU A 64 10.17 9.99 -5.66
N PHE A 65 9.95 10.60 -4.51
CA PHE A 65 9.88 9.90 -3.24
C PHE A 65 8.42 9.75 -2.84
N SER A 66 8.00 8.55 -2.49
CA SER A 66 6.65 8.29 -2.02
C SER A 66 6.64 7.46 -0.74
N PHE A 67 5.69 7.79 0.11
CA PHE A 67 5.40 7.12 1.38
C PHE A 67 3.93 6.76 1.41
N SER A 68 3.62 5.56 1.90
CA SER A 68 2.25 5.20 2.25
C SER A 68 2.22 4.41 3.55
N ALA A 69 1.19 4.64 4.36
CA ALA A 69 0.91 3.88 5.57
C ALA A 69 -0.58 3.57 5.63
N ASN A 70 -0.92 2.33 5.91
CA ASN A 70 -2.31 1.92 6.11
C ASN A 70 -2.46 1.10 7.39
N HIS A 71 -3.67 1.12 7.92
CA HIS A 71 -4.09 0.29 9.04
C HIS A 71 -5.57 -0.03 8.89
N SER A 72 -5.95 -1.28 9.16
CA SER A 72 -7.32 -1.74 9.15
C SER A 72 -7.59 -2.63 10.36
N GLN A 73 -8.74 -2.44 10.99
CA GLN A 73 -9.19 -3.21 12.13
C GLN A 73 -10.70 -3.43 12.03
N SER A 74 -11.13 -4.68 12.22
CA SER A 74 -12.56 -5.04 12.30
C SER A 74 -12.82 -5.90 13.52
N MET A 75 -13.92 -5.62 14.21
CA MET A 75 -14.36 -6.35 15.39
C MET A 75 -15.75 -6.94 15.17
N GLN A 76 -15.96 -8.17 15.62
CA GLN A 76 -17.24 -8.85 15.62
C GLN A 76 -17.82 -8.85 17.05
N ASN A 77 -19.06 -8.37 17.20
CA ASN A 77 -19.76 -8.27 18.48
C ASN A 77 -18.95 -7.54 19.56
N ASP A 78 -18.15 -6.54 19.16
CA ASP A 78 -17.28 -5.73 20.01
C ASP A 78 -16.27 -6.51 20.87
N THR A 79 -16.11 -7.80 20.61
CA THR A 79 -15.27 -8.71 21.42
C THR A 79 -14.24 -9.48 20.61
N SER A 80 -14.57 -9.91 19.40
CA SER A 80 -13.71 -10.74 18.58
C SER A 80 -13.07 -9.93 17.45
N LEU A 81 -11.75 -9.89 17.42
CA LEU A 81 -10.99 -9.27 16.34
C LEU A 81 -11.05 -10.17 15.11
N ILE A 82 -11.58 -9.66 13.99
CA ILE A 82 -11.73 -10.40 12.72
C ILE A 82 -10.92 -9.82 11.58
N GLU A 83 -10.25 -8.67 11.80
CA GLU A 83 -9.25 -8.08 10.93
C GLU A 83 -8.32 -7.21 11.78
N HIS A 84 -7.02 -7.34 11.60
CA HIS A 84 -6.01 -6.48 12.20
C HIS A 84 -4.74 -6.53 11.37
N LYS A 85 -4.61 -5.58 10.46
CA LYS A 85 -3.47 -5.51 9.54
C LYS A 85 -3.01 -4.09 9.31
N GLY A 86 -1.77 -3.95 8.87
CA GLY A 86 -1.21 -2.66 8.51
C GLY A 86 0.07 -2.80 7.71
N ALA A 87 0.40 -1.75 6.98
CA ALA A 87 1.62 -1.68 6.19
C ALA A 87 2.17 -0.26 6.11
N ILE A 88 3.48 -0.16 5.96
CA ILE A 88 4.22 1.06 5.63
C ILE A 88 5.09 0.73 4.43
N ILE A 89 5.09 1.60 3.42
CA ILE A 89 5.88 1.44 2.21
C ILE A 89 6.56 2.77 1.88
N LEU A 90 7.84 2.70 1.56
CA LEU A 90 8.66 3.80 1.06
C LEU A 90 9.19 3.41 -0.32
N VAL A 91 9.07 4.30 -1.29
CA VAL A 91 9.59 4.09 -2.65
C VAL A 91 10.34 5.34 -3.08
N PHE A 92 11.49 5.15 -3.69
CA PHE A 92 12.23 6.18 -4.39
C PHE A 92 12.40 5.77 -5.84
N ASP A 93 11.79 6.52 -6.75
CA ASP A 93 11.89 6.39 -8.20
C ASP A 93 12.89 7.43 -8.74
N TYR A 94 13.92 7.00 -9.40
CA TYR A 94 14.83 7.88 -10.15
C TYR A 94 14.36 7.99 -11.61
N HIS A 95 14.43 9.19 -12.19
CA HIS A 95 13.84 9.49 -13.50
C HIS A 95 12.35 9.13 -13.58
N ALA A 96 11.62 9.58 -12.58
CA ALA A 96 10.24 9.18 -12.32
C ALA A 96 9.27 9.44 -13.49
N ASN A 97 9.51 10.46 -14.34
CA ASN A 97 8.67 10.79 -15.50
C ASN A 97 9.20 10.19 -16.82
N GLN A 98 10.39 9.56 -16.81
CA GLN A 98 10.96 8.94 -18.01
C GLN A 98 10.24 7.62 -18.36
N LYS A 99 10.42 7.17 -19.61
CA LYS A 99 9.87 5.90 -20.09
C LYS A 99 10.38 4.70 -19.29
N PHE A 100 11.64 4.77 -18.83
CA PHE A 100 12.25 3.82 -17.91
C PHE A 100 12.70 4.54 -16.64
N SER A 101 12.30 4.00 -15.49
CA SER A 101 12.56 4.58 -14.17
C SER A 101 13.07 3.45 -13.24
N PRO A 102 14.38 3.45 -12.88
CA PRO A 102 14.88 2.58 -11.82
C PRO A 102 14.34 3.05 -10.46
N PHE A 103 14.09 2.11 -9.56
CA PHE A 103 13.57 2.42 -8.23
C PHE A 103 14.15 1.50 -7.15
N ILE A 104 14.12 2.00 -5.92
CA ILE A 104 14.35 1.24 -4.70
C ILE A 104 13.13 1.40 -3.80
N PHE A 105 12.79 0.35 -3.08
CA PHE A 105 11.70 0.40 -2.11
C PHE A 105 12.00 -0.41 -0.87
N THR A 106 11.36 -0.03 0.22
CA THR A 106 11.30 -0.82 1.44
C THR A 106 9.89 -0.80 2.00
N GLY A 107 9.50 -1.87 2.66
CA GLY A 107 8.18 -1.98 3.26
C GLY A 107 8.22 -2.82 4.52
N TRP A 108 7.23 -2.58 5.36
CA TRP A 108 6.93 -3.38 6.53
C TRP A 108 5.42 -3.56 6.63
N SER A 109 4.98 -4.77 6.98
CA SER A 109 3.57 -5.08 7.14
C SER A 109 3.36 -6.16 8.20
N TYR A 110 2.16 -6.21 8.71
CA TYR A 110 1.65 -7.29 9.57
C TYR A 110 0.20 -7.59 9.19
N ASP A 111 -0.23 -8.82 9.45
CA ASP A 111 -1.61 -9.27 9.32
C ASP A 111 -1.86 -10.40 10.33
N SER A 112 -2.41 -10.02 11.48
CA SER A 112 -2.55 -10.94 12.62
C SER A 112 -3.50 -12.11 12.34
N LEU A 113 -4.47 -11.95 11.43
CA LEU A 113 -5.43 -13.02 11.09
C LEU A 113 -4.93 -13.93 9.97
N ALA A 114 -4.10 -13.41 9.08
CA ALA A 114 -3.34 -14.22 8.14
C ALA A 114 -2.11 -14.89 8.80
N GLY A 115 -1.96 -14.75 10.14
CA GLY A 115 -0.84 -15.32 10.89
C GLY A 115 0.50 -14.63 10.61
N VAL A 116 0.52 -13.44 10.02
CA VAL A 116 1.74 -12.69 9.71
C VAL A 116 2.03 -11.71 10.85
N ASP A 117 2.95 -12.05 11.74
CA ASP A 117 3.39 -11.15 12.81
C ASP A 117 4.20 -9.97 12.26
N SER A 118 5.06 -10.24 11.29
CA SER A 118 5.90 -9.22 10.65
C SER A 118 6.41 -9.68 9.30
N ARG A 119 6.34 -8.80 8.32
CA ARG A 119 6.96 -8.96 7.00
C ARG A 119 7.66 -7.67 6.62
N ALA A 120 8.99 -7.70 6.53
CA ALA A 120 9.80 -6.58 6.08
C ALA A 120 10.47 -6.93 4.76
N ASN A 121 10.49 -5.98 3.83
CA ASN A 121 11.12 -6.18 2.53
C ASN A 121 11.96 -4.98 2.11
N LEU A 122 12.98 -5.26 1.31
CA LEU A 122 13.83 -4.27 0.64
C LEU A 122 14.06 -4.76 -0.78
N GLY A 123 13.86 -3.91 -1.76
CA GLY A 123 14.00 -4.31 -3.16
C GLY A 123 14.47 -3.20 -4.06
N VAL A 124 15.04 -3.60 -5.20
CA VAL A 124 15.47 -2.72 -6.28
C VAL A 124 14.90 -3.22 -7.59
N GLY A 125 14.56 -2.31 -8.49
CA GLY A 125 13.94 -2.69 -9.75
C GLY A 125 13.90 -1.59 -10.78
N GLY A 126 13.19 -1.85 -11.87
CA GLY A 126 12.91 -0.91 -12.93
C GLY A 126 11.44 -0.92 -13.31
N LYS A 127 10.93 0.25 -13.66
CA LYS A 127 9.58 0.49 -14.15
C LYS A 127 9.65 0.95 -15.60
N TYR A 128 8.85 0.36 -16.46
CA TYR A 128 8.70 0.76 -17.85
C TYR A 128 7.28 1.24 -18.11
N ARG A 129 7.14 2.43 -18.68
CA ARG A 129 5.85 3.02 -19.07
C ARG A 129 5.55 2.73 -20.51
N PHE A 130 4.40 2.10 -20.77
CA PHE A 130 3.89 1.88 -22.12
C PHE A 130 3.14 3.10 -22.61
N THR A 131 2.31 3.68 -21.73
CA THR A 131 1.49 4.86 -21.97
C THR A 131 1.49 5.75 -20.70
N ASP A 132 0.84 6.89 -20.76
CA ASP A 132 0.63 7.76 -19.58
C ASP A 132 -0.19 7.08 -18.48
N TYR A 133 -0.93 6.03 -18.82
CA TYR A 133 -1.82 5.31 -17.90
C TYR A 133 -1.32 3.93 -17.48
N SER A 134 -0.41 3.32 -18.24
CA SER A 134 -0.02 1.92 -18.05
C SER A 134 1.50 1.75 -17.95
N SER A 135 1.90 0.94 -16.99
CA SER A 135 3.30 0.58 -16.77
C SER A 135 3.43 -0.85 -16.27
N ILE A 136 4.60 -1.42 -16.42
CA ILE A 136 5.02 -2.64 -15.74
C ILE A 136 6.32 -2.35 -14.98
N SER A 137 6.45 -2.90 -13.79
CA SER A 137 7.72 -2.89 -13.07
C SER A 137 8.14 -4.30 -12.67
N ALA A 138 9.45 -4.50 -12.64
CA ALA A 138 10.06 -5.72 -12.15
C ALA A 138 11.13 -5.36 -11.11
N ALA A 139 11.20 -6.14 -10.04
CA ALA A 139 12.17 -5.95 -8.97
C ALA A 139 12.63 -7.29 -8.40
N ILE A 140 13.84 -7.29 -7.84
CA ILE A 140 14.32 -8.33 -6.93
C ILE A 140 14.22 -7.76 -5.52
N LEU A 141 13.72 -8.55 -4.60
CA LEU A 141 13.55 -8.16 -3.20
C LEU A 141 14.05 -9.25 -2.24
N ILE A 142 14.55 -8.81 -1.12
CA ILE A 142 14.82 -9.63 0.06
C ILE A 142 13.66 -9.40 1.02
N GLU A 143 13.05 -10.46 1.49
CA GLU A 143 11.92 -10.44 2.42
C GLU A 143 12.28 -11.21 3.68
N LYS A 144 12.11 -10.56 4.83
CA LYS A 144 12.19 -11.17 6.15
C LYS A 144 10.77 -11.28 6.69
N GLN A 145 10.28 -12.51 6.87
CA GLN A 145 8.94 -12.74 7.39
C GLN A 145 8.94 -13.62 8.63
N THR A 146 7.97 -13.38 9.49
CA THR A 146 7.72 -14.17 10.70
C THR A 146 6.23 -14.47 10.74
N TYR A 147 5.87 -15.73 10.74
CA TYR A 147 4.52 -16.18 11.03
C TYR A 147 4.34 -16.46 12.52
N THR A 148 3.12 -16.32 13.01
CA THR A 148 2.78 -16.55 14.42
C THR A 148 3.16 -17.96 14.86
N GLY A 149 4.04 -18.03 15.86
CA GLY A 149 4.54 -19.30 16.40
C GLY A 149 5.62 -19.99 15.57
N GLU A 150 6.09 -19.36 14.48
CA GLU A 150 7.13 -19.90 13.60
C GLU A 150 8.44 -19.12 13.72
N THR A 151 9.51 -19.71 13.23
CA THR A 151 10.81 -19.03 13.15
C THR A 151 10.82 -18.04 12.00
N THR A 152 11.59 -16.96 12.15
CA THR A 152 11.77 -15.97 11.11
C THR A 152 12.47 -16.56 9.89
N GLU A 153 11.91 -16.35 8.71
CA GLU A 153 12.46 -16.76 7.43
C GLU A 153 13.01 -15.57 6.64
N LEU A 154 14.05 -15.84 5.86
CA LEU A 154 14.61 -14.89 4.90
C LEU A 154 14.41 -15.45 3.49
N LEU A 155 13.65 -14.75 2.66
CA LEU A 155 13.29 -15.16 1.32
C LEU A 155 13.79 -14.15 0.29
N ASN A 156 14.18 -14.64 -0.89
CA ASN A 156 14.43 -13.81 -2.05
C ASN A 156 13.29 -14.00 -3.04
N ARG A 157 12.65 -12.91 -3.45
CA ARG A 157 11.53 -12.93 -4.39
C ARG A 157 11.78 -12.05 -5.60
N ILE A 158 11.16 -12.40 -6.71
CA ILE A 158 10.97 -11.48 -7.84
C ILE A 158 9.59 -10.84 -7.67
N SER A 159 9.47 -9.57 -7.96
CA SER A 159 8.17 -8.87 -7.96
C SER A 159 7.89 -8.33 -9.34
N ILE A 160 6.80 -8.77 -9.96
CA ILE A 160 6.31 -8.27 -11.25
C ILE A 160 5.02 -7.50 -10.97
N ARG A 161 4.93 -6.25 -11.45
CA ARG A 161 3.85 -5.33 -11.09
C ARG A 161 3.32 -4.57 -12.30
N PRO A 162 2.35 -5.12 -13.06
CA PRO A 162 1.54 -4.34 -13.99
C PRO A 162 0.70 -3.33 -13.21
N LYS A 163 0.61 -2.11 -13.73
CA LYS A 163 -0.16 -1.02 -13.16
C LYS A 163 -0.89 -0.26 -14.25
N TYR A 164 -2.15 0.07 -13.98
CA TYR A 164 -2.96 1.01 -14.71
C TYR A 164 -3.41 2.12 -13.77
N LYS A 165 -3.16 3.38 -14.12
CA LYS A 165 -3.62 4.54 -13.36
C LYS A 165 -4.12 5.60 -14.33
N ARG A 166 -5.36 6.02 -14.18
CA ARG A 166 -5.95 7.10 -14.97
C ARG A 166 -6.52 8.17 -14.05
N LEU A 167 -6.13 9.40 -14.31
CA LEU A 167 -6.72 10.59 -13.73
C LEU A 167 -7.60 11.23 -14.80
N TYR A 168 -8.83 11.57 -14.45
CA TYR A 168 -9.81 12.22 -15.32
C TYR A 168 -9.78 13.72 -15.08
N ASP A 169 -10.24 14.50 -16.07
CA ASP A 169 -10.23 15.98 -16.03
C ASP A 169 -11.05 16.55 -14.86
N ASN A 170 -12.06 15.83 -14.38
CA ASN A 170 -12.86 16.19 -13.21
C ASN A 170 -12.20 15.86 -11.86
N GLY A 171 -10.95 15.38 -11.85
CA GLY A 171 -10.21 14.98 -10.65
C GLY A 171 -10.50 13.55 -10.16
N SER A 172 -11.47 12.84 -10.74
CA SER A 172 -11.72 11.43 -10.42
C SER A 172 -10.59 10.54 -10.94
N SER A 173 -10.37 9.40 -10.31
CA SER A 173 -9.27 8.51 -10.72
C SER A 173 -9.63 7.03 -10.58
N ILE A 174 -8.97 6.22 -11.38
CA ILE A 174 -8.93 4.76 -11.25
C ILE A 174 -7.45 4.35 -11.15
N ASN A 175 -7.13 3.48 -10.20
CA ASN A 175 -5.81 2.90 -10.06
C ASN A 175 -5.96 1.39 -9.83
N TRP A 176 -5.29 0.60 -10.67
CA TRP A 176 -5.23 -0.84 -10.54
C TRP A 176 -3.78 -1.30 -10.60
N ILE A 177 -3.36 -2.05 -9.61
CA ILE A 177 -2.02 -2.63 -9.53
C ILE A 177 -2.12 -4.09 -9.12
N ILE A 178 -1.34 -4.94 -9.77
CA ILE A 178 -1.18 -6.34 -9.40
C ILE A 178 0.27 -6.54 -9.00
N PHE A 179 0.50 -7.32 -7.95
CA PHE A 179 1.81 -7.81 -7.53
C PHE A 179 1.80 -9.33 -7.69
N HIS A 180 2.75 -9.86 -8.43
CA HIS A 180 3.06 -11.28 -8.47
C HIS A 180 4.49 -11.47 -7.96
N GLN A 181 4.64 -12.19 -6.85
CA GLN A 181 5.89 -12.26 -6.10
C GLN A 181 6.29 -13.72 -5.81
N PRO A 182 6.79 -14.46 -6.81
CA PRO A 182 7.33 -15.78 -6.59
C PRO A 182 8.66 -15.74 -5.83
N SER A 183 8.90 -16.75 -5.01
CA SER A 183 10.20 -17.03 -4.40
C SER A 183 11.19 -17.50 -5.48
N ILE A 184 12.44 -17.01 -5.43
CA ILE A 184 13.49 -17.43 -6.37
C ILE A 184 13.89 -18.87 -6.14
N SER A 185 13.84 -19.34 -4.89
CA SER A 185 14.20 -20.71 -4.51
C SER A 185 13.10 -21.73 -4.79
N ASP A 186 11.83 -21.30 -4.80
CA ASP A 186 10.67 -22.17 -5.04
C ASP A 186 9.54 -21.40 -5.73
N TRP A 187 9.39 -21.58 -7.02
CA TRP A 187 8.36 -20.91 -7.83
C TRP A 187 6.92 -21.27 -7.46
N ASN A 188 6.72 -22.37 -6.70
CA ASN A 188 5.39 -22.72 -6.16
C ASN A 188 5.06 -21.94 -4.88
N ASP A 189 6.04 -21.26 -4.27
CA ASP A 189 5.83 -20.29 -3.20
C ASP A 189 5.72 -18.89 -3.80
N TYR A 190 4.49 -18.41 -3.95
CA TYR A 190 4.23 -17.09 -4.52
C TYR A 190 3.10 -16.37 -3.79
N LEU A 191 3.20 -15.06 -3.81
CA LEU A 191 2.17 -14.14 -3.34
C LEU A 191 1.58 -13.41 -4.55
N ILE A 192 0.26 -13.24 -4.55
CA ILE A 192 -0.43 -12.35 -5.48
C ILE A 192 -1.22 -11.33 -4.65
N LYS A 193 -1.06 -10.05 -4.97
CA LYS A 193 -1.93 -9.00 -4.47
C LYS A 193 -2.47 -8.20 -5.64
N SER A 194 -3.78 -8.00 -5.70
CA SER A 194 -4.43 -7.12 -6.67
C SER A 194 -5.19 -6.04 -5.93
N GLU A 195 -4.88 -4.80 -6.22
CA GLU A 195 -5.53 -3.65 -5.61
C GLU A 195 -6.15 -2.77 -6.71
N LEU A 196 -7.47 -2.62 -6.65
CA LEU A 196 -8.25 -1.74 -7.52
C LEU A 196 -8.87 -0.65 -6.67
N SER A 197 -8.56 0.60 -6.96
CA SER A 197 -9.21 1.75 -6.32
C SER A 197 -9.83 2.69 -7.34
N ALA A 198 -11.02 3.17 -7.02
CA ALA A 198 -11.71 4.21 -7.76
C ALA A 198 -12.01 5.37 -6.81
N SER A 199 -11.65 6.59 -7.22
CA SER A 199 -11.91 7.81 -6.49
C SER A 199 -12.79 8.73 -7.31
N LEU A 200 -13.93 9.14 -6.76
CA LEU A 200 -14.88 10.06 -7.37
C LEU A 200 -14.72 11.42 -6.71
N GLN A 201 -14.19 12.39 -7.46
CA GLN A 201 -14.03 13.76 -7.00
C GLN A 201 -15.39 14.42 -6.78
N THR A 202 -15.55 15.08 -5.65
CA THR A 202 -16.74 15.90 -5.38
C THR A 202 -16.57 17.31 -5.97
N SER A 203 -17.58 18.16 -5.85
CA SER A 203 -17.47 19.60 -6.18
C SER A 203 -16.43 20.32 -5.29
N VAL A 204 -16.08 19.75 -4.16
CA VAL A 204 -15.04 20.26 -3.24
C VAL A 204 -13.71 19.61 -3.61
N GLN A 205 -12.75 20.38 -4.12
CA GLN A 205 -11.51 19.90 -4.72
C GLN A 205 -10.62 19.04 -3.79
N TRP A 206 -10.72 19.22 -2.49
CA TRP A 206 -9.95 18.47 -1.51
C TRP A 206 -10.66 17.20 -1.00
N LEU A 207 -11.91 16.91 -1.47
CA LEU A 207 -12.76 15.84 -0.97
C LEU A 207 -13.16 14.87 -2.10
N ALA A 208 -12.92 13.60 -1.92
CA ALA A 208 -13.34 12.55 -2.84
C ALA A 208 -13.96 11.35 -2.11
N PHE A 209 -14.89 10.65 -2.76
CA PHE A 209 -15.34 9.32 -2.34
C PHE A 209 -14.44 8.27 -2.97
N THR A 210 -13.97 7.33 -2.17
CA THR A 210 -13.05 6.27 -2.64
C THR A 210 -13.63 4.90 -2.33
N CYS A 211 -13.55 4.00 -3.33
CA CYS A 211 -13.85 2.58 -3.20
C CYS A 211 -12.58 1.81 -3.55
N THR A 212 -12.15 0.91 -2.67
CA THR A 212 -10.93 0.10 -2.86
C THR A 212 -11.27 -1.37 -2.64
N GLY A 213 -10.93 -2.21 -3.62
CA GLY A 213 -10.96 -3.66 -3.51
C GLY A 213 -9.52 -4.20 -3.48
N VAL A 214 -9.20 -5.04 -2.50
CA VAL A 214 -7.91 -5.70 -2.35
C VAL A 214 -8.13 -7.20 -2.32
N TYR A 215 -7.47 -7.91 -3.23
CA TYR A 215 -7.40 -9.36 -3.25
C TYR A 215 -5.97 -9.78 -2.91
N ASP A 216 -5.80 -10.52 -1.83
CA ASP A 216 -4.54 -11.09 -1.39
C ASP A 216 -4.58 -12.62 -1.51
N TYR A 217 -3.55 -13.22 -2.10
CA TYR A 217 -3.40 -14.66 -2.24
C TYR A 217 -1.99 -15.10 -1.82
N ASN A 218 -1.93 -16.12 -0.98
CA ASN A 218 -0.71 -16.80 -0.58
C ASN A 218 -0.77 -18.27 -1.01
N SER A 219 0.17 -18.73 -1.84
CA SER A 219 0.22 -20.13 -2.29
C SER A 219 0.60 -21.11 -1.18
N LYS A 220 1.30 -20.63 -0.14
CA LYS A 220 1.73 -21.41 1.03
C LYS A 220 1.40 -20.66 2.33
N PRO A 221 0.11 -20.56 2.70
CA PRO A 221 -0.27 -19.92 3.96
C PRO A 221 0.12 -20.82 5.16
N PRO A 222 0.23 -20.25 6.37
CA PRO A 222 0.33 -21.02 7.59
C PRO A 222 -0.83 -22.02 7.77
N ALA A 223 -0.62 -23.02 8.64
CA ALA A 223 -1.68 -23.99 8.95
C ALA A 223 -2.96 -23.29 9.43
N ASN A 224 -4.11 -23.75 8.92
CA ASN A 224 -5.44 -23.21 9.24
C ASN A 224 -5.74 -21.79 8.72
N VAL A 225 -4.85 -21.18 7.91
CA VAL A 225 -5.10 -19.92 7.23
C VAL A 225 -5.56 -20.20 5.79
N LYS A 226 -6.53 -19.43 5.31
CA LYS A 226 -7.00 -19.53 3.91
C LYS A 226 -5.94 -18.98 2.95
N HIS A 227 -5.98 -19.50 1.72
CA HIS A 227 -5.09 -19.05 0.66
C HIS A 227 -5.43 -17.65 0.14
N ALA A 228 -6.67 -17.22 0.23
CA ALA A 228 -7.15 -15.99 -0.38
C ALA A 228 -8.06 -15.21 0.55
N ASP A 229 -7.88 -13.89 0.53
CA ASP A 229 -8.73 -12.89 1.17
C ASP A 229 -9.16 -11.82 0.17
N LEU A 230 -10.37 -11.30 0.35
CA LEU A 230 -10.92 -10.20 -0.45
C LEU A 230 -11.51 -9.15 0.48
N ASP A 231 -10.95 -7.94 0.42
CA ASP A 231 -11.41 -6.79 1.18
C ASP A 231 -12.02 -5.75 0.25
N LEU A 232 -13.16 -5.22 0.63
CA LEU A 232 -13.82 -4.11 -0.04
C LEU A 232 -14.03 -2.97 0.96
N THR A 233 -13.45 -1.82 0.66
CA THR A 233 -13.50 -0.64 1.51
C THR A 233 -14.12 0.53 0.75
N ILE A 234 -15.06 1.24 1.39
CA ILE A 234 -15.63 2.48 0.89
C ILE A 234 -15.35 3.56 1.92
N GLY A 235 -14.82 4.69 1.48
CA GLY A 235 -14.38 5.74 2.37
C GLY A 235 -14.35 7.13 1.74
N ILE A 236 -13.82 8.06 2.50
CA ILE A 236 -13.61 9.45 2.11
C ILE A 236 -12.11 9.72 2.08
N THR A 237 -11.65 10.35 1.01
CA THR A 237 -10.27 10.80 0.85
C THR A 237 -10.21 12.31 0.91
N ILE A 238 -9.29 12.83 1.73
CA ILE A 238 -8.96 14.25 1.87
C ILE A 238 -7.56 14.45 1.29
N SER A 239 -7.42 15.41 0.37
CA SER A 239 -6.14 15.80 -0.26
C SER A 239 -5.73 17.18 0.22
N PHE A 240 -4.43 17.39 0.56
CA PHE A 240 -3.90 18.65 1.11
C PHE A 240 -2.39 18.79 0.84
#